data_2244a70c67e12c151451e7a53c0950ed
#
_entry.id   2244a70c67e12c151451e7a53c0950ed
#
_cell.length_a   1.000
_cell.length_b   1.000
_cell.length_c   1.000
_cell.angle_alpha   90.00
_cell.angle_beta   90.00
_cell.angle_gamma   90.00
#
_symmetry.space_group_name_H-M   'P 1'
#
loop_
_entity.id
_entity.type
_entity.pdbx_description
1 polymer ?
#
loop_
_entity_poly.entity_id
_entity_poly.type
_entity_poly.pdbx_seq_one_letter_code
_entity_poly.pdbx_strand_id
1 'polypeptide(L)'
;MGYKYLFFDLDNTLWDFDANSKYTLTVLYDKYNLGAHFPDFETYYHLYSANNAKLWQLYGAGKITKEALNQERFAYPLRSFKASLLPIAQQMEVDYLPLLAQQTRLKPHCLEVLEACKKHRFKMYIISNGFVEIQQLKLSRSGLLPYFDRCYFSEHIGAHKPAKLFFDYAIKSSNALKKQSLVIGDNFEADILGAKNAGIDQVYFNPNPSADPLPFTPKFQIADLRELLKITE
;
A
#
# COMPACT_ATOMS: atom_id res chain seq x y z
N MET A 1 1.24 6.76 -29.59
CA MET A 1 1.55 5.40 -29.10
C MET A 1 0.87 5.27 -27.74
N GLY A 2 -0.06 4.33 -27.59
CA GLY A 2 -0.78 4.10 -26.33
C GLY A 2 0.05 3.36 -25.29
N TYR A 3 -0.42 3.34 -24.05
CA TYR A 3 0.13 2.54 -22.97
C TYR A 3 -0.05 1.05 -23.27
N LYS A 4 0.86 0.21 -22.73
CA LYS A 4 0.83 -1.26 -22.85
C LYS A 4 1.12 -1.94 -21.51
N TYR A 5 1.81 -1.25 -20.59
CA TYR A 5 2.30 -1.77 -19.33
C TYR A 5 1.76 -0.95 -18.19
N LEU A 6 1.01 -1.59 -17.29
CA LEU A 6 0.39 -0.95 -16.13
C LEU A 6 1.03 -1.50 -14.86
N PHE A 7 1.59 -0.61 -14.05
CA PHE A 7 2.23 -0.93 -12.78
C PHE A 7 1.36 -0.37 -11.66
N PHE A 8 0.67 -1.24 -10.96
CA PHE A 8 -0.24 -0.87 -9.89
C PHE A 8 0.45 -0.99 -8.53
N ASP A 9 0.34 0.03 -7.70
CA ASP A 9 0.47 -0.15 -6.26
C ASP A 9 -0.68 -1.03 -5.74
N LEU A 10 -0.51 -1.63 -4.55
CA LEU A 10 -1.49 -2.53 -3.99
C LEU A 10 -2.31 -1.86 -2.88
N ASP A 11 -1.65 -1.42 -1.80
CA ASP A 11 -2.30 -0.94 -0.58
C ASP A 11 -2.92 0.45 -0.80
N ASN A 12 -4.22 0.60 -0.53
CA ASN A 12 -5.05 1.77 -0.81
C ASN A 12 -5.22 2.15 -2.30
N THR A 13 -4.57 1.43 -3.21
CA THR A 13 -4.79 1.57 -4.66
C THR A 13 -5.80 0.52 -5.16
N LEU A 14 -5.55 -0.75 -4.92
CA LEU A 14 -6.42 -1.87 -5.29
C LEU A 14 -7.04 -2.55 -4.06
N TRP A 15 -6.23 -2.79 -3.03
CA TRP A 15 -6.62 -3.40 -1.77
C TRP A 15 -6.87 -2.29 -0.75
N ASP A 16 -8.07 -2.27 -0.13
CA ASP A 16 -8.50 -1.22 0.80
C ASP A 16 -7.79 -1.38 2.15
N PHE A 17 -6.51 -0.93 2.19
CA PHE A 17 -5.67 -1.09 3.39
C PHE A 17 -6.31 -0.44 4.61
N ASP A 18 -6.82 0.78 4.49
CA ASP A 18 -7.35 1.52 5.64
C ASP A 18 -8.54 0.79 6.27
N ALA A 19 -9.48 0.33 5.45
CA ALA A 19 -10.66 -0.38 5.94
C ALA A 19 -10.28 -1.76 6.52
N ASN A 20 -9.42 -2.51 5.86
CA ASN A 20 -8.99 -3.83 6.30
C ASN A 20 -8.12 -3.75 7.58
N SER A 21 -7.21 -2.78 7.65
CA SER A 21 -6.39 -2.53 8.83
C SER A 21 -7.24 -2.07 10.02
N LYS A 22 -8.17 -1.13 9.79
CA LYS A 22 -9.07 -0.64 10.85
C LYS A 22 -9.92 -1.78 11.42
N TYR A 23 -10.49 -2.62 10.56
CA TYR A 23 -11.23 -3.81 10.99
C TYR A 23 -10.34 -4.77 11.80
N THR A 24 -9.14 -5.08 11.32
CA THR A 24 -8.20 -5.96 12.03
C THR A 24 -7.84 -5.40 13.41
N LEU A 25 -7.61 -4.10 13.50
CA LEU A 25 -7.30 -3.43 14.77
C LEU A 25 -8.50 -3.43 15.72
N THR A 26 -9.74 -3.31 15.22
CA THR A 26 -10.95 -3.46 16.05
C THR A 26 -11.02 -4.85 16.67
N VAL A 27 -10.77 -5.91 15.88
CA VAL A 27 -10.72 -7.28 16.39
C VAL A 27 -9.66 -7.46 17.49
N LEU A 28 -8.46 -6.88 17.29
CA LEU A 28 -7.40 -6.95 18.31
C LEU A 28 -7.71 -6.09 19.54
N TYR A 29 -8.32 -4.93 19.36
CA TYR A 29 -8.75 -4.06 20.45
C TYR A 29 -9.71 -4.79 21.39
N ASP A 30 -10.68 -5.49 20.84
CA ASP A 30 -11.64 -6.29 21.59
C ASP A 30 -10.97 -7.52 22.23
N LYS A 31 -10.18 -8.28 21.43
CA LYS A 31 -9.46 -9.49 21.89
C LYS A 31 -8.60 -9.22 23.11
N TYR A 32 -7.91 -8.09 23.13
CA TYR A 32 -7.00 -7.72 24.22
C TYR A 32 -7.62 -6.78 25.26
N ASN A 33 -8.95 -6.59 25.21
CA ASN A 33 -9.71 -5.76 26.14
C ASN A 33 -9.11 -4.35 26.33
N LEU A 34 -8.66 -3.74 25.22
CA LEU A 34 -8.05 -2.41 25.28
C LEU A 34 -9.05 -1.32 25.68
N GLY A 35 -10.36 -1.55 25.56
CA GLY A 35 -11.41 -0.68 26.06
C GLY A 35 -11.39 -0.47 27.58
N ALA A 36 -10.71 -1.34 28.35
CA ALA A 36 -10.45 -1.12 29.77
C ALA A 36 -9.34 -0.08 30.01
N HIS A 37 -8.61 0.32 28.99
CA HIS A 37 -7.43 1.17 29.09
C HIS A 37 -7.56 2.46 28.27
N PHE A 38 -8.16 2.41 27.09
CA PHE A 38 -8.38 3.57 26.21
C PHE A 38 -9.81 4.10 26.36
N PRO A 39 -10.04 5.42 26.22
CA PRO A 39 -11.38 6.00 26.28
C PRO A 39 -12.32 5.39 25.23
N ASP A 40 -11.80 5.15 24.01
CA ASP A 40 -12.49 4.53 22.90
C ASP A 40 -11.50 3.97 21.86
N PHE A 41 -12.02 3.24 20.88
CA PHE A 41 -11.24 2.66 19.80
C PHE A 41 -10.59 3.74 18.91
N GLU A 42 -11.27 4.84 18.62
CA GLU A 42 -10.75 5.91 17.74
C GLU A 42 -9.51 6.57 18.33
N THR A 43 -9.48 6.80 19.66
CA THR A 43 -8.29 7.31 20.37
C THR A 43 -7.10 6.37 20.17
N TYR A 44 -7.27 5.06 20.36
CA TYR A 44 -6.23 4.07 20.09
C TYR A 44 -5.83 4.05 18.61
N TYR A 45 -6.81 4.03 17.69
CA TYR A 45 -6.58 3.97 16.26
C TYR A 45 -5.80 5.18 15.74
N HIS A 46 -6.09 6.39 16.22
CA HIS A 46 -5.32 7.59 15.86
C HIS A 46 -3.86 7.51 16.30
N LEU A 47 -3.59 7.07 17.52
CA LEU A 47 -2.21 6.87 18.01
C LEU A 47 -1.48 5.83 17.20
N TYR A 48 -2.12 4.70 16.91
CA TYR A 48 -1.57 3.64 16.07
C TYR A 48 -1.26 4.15 14.65
N SER A 49 -2.23 4.77 13.99
CA SER A 49 -2.11 5.18 12.58
C SER A 49 -1.01 6.21 12.37
N ALA A 50 -0.94 7.23 13.24
CA ALA A 50 0.11 8.24 13.17
C ALA A 50 1.51 7.63 13.38
N ASN A 51 1.65 6.73 14.37
CA ASN A 51 2.90 6.03 14.61
C ASN A 51 3.28 5.09 13.46
N ASN A 52 2.32 4.32 12.94
CA ASN A 52 2.54 3.38 11.84
C ASN A 52 3.01 4.11 10.58
N ALA A 53 2.39 5.24 10.22
CA ALA A 53 2.82 6.06 9.09
C ALA A 53 4.29 6.52 9.23
N LYS A 54 4.68 7.01 10.41
CA LYS A 54 6.06 7.41 10.72
C LYS A 54 7.03 6.23 10.62
N LEU A 55 6.66 5.06 11.13
CA LEU A 55 7.51 3.86 11.08
C LEU A 55 7.74 3.40 9.63
N TRP A 56 6.71 3.43 8.78
CA TRP A 56 6.86 3.11 7.37
C TRP A 56 7.78 4.09 6.63
N GLN A 57 7.73 5.38 6.95
CA GLN A 57 8.68 6.37 6.40
C GLN A 57 10.12 6.06 6.82
N LEU A 58 10.34 5.74 8.11
CA LEU A 58 11.67 5.39 8.62
C LEU A 58 12.19 4.09 7.99
N TYR A 59 11.34 3.09 7.84
CA TYR A 59 11.68 1.80 7.21
C TYR A 59 12.02 2.01 5.71
N GLY A 60 11.20 2.72 4.97
CA GLY A 60 11.46 3.05 3.57
C GLY A 60 12.74 3.86 3.36
N ALA A 61 13.13 4.67 4.35
CA ALA A 61 14.41 5.40 4.36
C ALA A 61 15.61 4.57 4.88
N GLY A 62 15.40 3.29 5.21
CA GLY A 62 16.44 2.41 5.76
C GLY A 62 16.93 2.77 7.16
N LYS A 63 16.17 3.59 7.91
CA LYS A 63 16.54 4.07 9.27
C LYS A 63 16.16 3.11 10.38
N ILE A 64 15.26 2.18 10.12
CA ILE A 64 14.84 1.11 11.05
C ILE A 64 14.72 -0.21 10.30
N THR A 65 14.80 -1.33 11.03
CA THR A 65 14.59 -2.67 10.48
C THR A 65 13.11 -3.05 10.43
N LYS A 66 12.77 -4.11 9.74
CA LYS A 66 11.43 -4.71 9.70
C LYS A 66 10.95 -5.12 11.09
N GLU A 67 11.86 -5.71 11.89
CA GLU A 67 11.59 -6.12 13.26
C GLU A 67 11.27 -4.92 14.14
N ALA A 68 12.07 -3.86 14.06
CA ALA A 68 11.82 -2.62 14.82
C ALA A 68 10.49 -1.97 14.41
N LEU A 69 10.14 -1.97 13.11
CA LEU A 69 8.83 -1.49 12.64
C LEU A 69 7.70 -2.31 13.28
N ASN A 70 7.78 -3.64 13.22
CA ASN A 70 6.73 -4.52 13.72
C ASN A 70 6.54 -4.36 15.24
N GLN A 71 7.62 -4.31 16.01
CA GLN A 71 7.58 -4.13 17.46
C GLN A 71 7.02 -2.76 17.86
N GLU A 72 7.57 -1.68 17.30
CA GLU A 72 7.20 -0.31 17.68
C GLU A 72 5.80 0.08 17.19
N ARG A 73 5.25 -0.61 16.21
CA ARG A 73 3.89 -0.40 15.70
C ARG A 73 2.85 -0.48 16.81
N PHE A 74 3.00 -1.44 17.73
CA PHE A 74 2.10 -1.64 18.87
C PHE A 74 2.69 -1.14 20.19
N ALA A 75 4.01 -1.26 20.37
CA ALA A 75 4.66 -0.86 21.60
C ALA A 75 4.48 0.64 21.89
N TYR A 76 4.67 1.50 20.89
CA TYR A 76 4.56 2.95 21.07
C TYR A 76 3.15 3.39 21.53
N PRO A 77 2.04 3.08 20.80
CA PRO A 77 0.71 3.52 21.24
C PRO A 77 0.33 2.99 22.63
N LEU A 78 0.67 1.73 22.95
CA LEU A 78 0.32 1.16 24.25
C LEU A 78 1.13 1.76 25.39
N ARG A 79 2.46 1.86 25.27
CA ARG A 79 3.31 2.44 26.34
C ARG A 79 3.08 3.93 26.54
N SER A 80 2.70 4.66 25.47
CA SER A 80 2.35 6.08 25.57
C SER A 80 1.12 6.31 26.44
N PHE A 81 0.25 5.31 26.52
CA PHE A 81 -0.91 5.33 27.42
C PHE A 81 -0.57 4.77 28.80
N LYS A 82 0.05 3.56 28.86
CA LYS A 82 0.48 2.92 30.11
C LYS A 82 1.55 1.86 29.85
N ALA A 83 2.72 2.00 30.47
CA ALA A 83 3.85 1.10 30.27
C ALA A 83 3.56 -0.38 30.56
N SER A 84 2.65 -0.69 31.49
CA SER A 84 2.24 -2.06 31.81
C SER A 84 1.50 -2.79 30.69
N LEU A 85 1.16 -2.11 29.59
CA LEU A 85 0.52 -2.71 28.39
C LEU A 85 1.52 -3.30 27.39
N LEU A 86 2.83 -3.15 27.60
CA LEU A 86 3.85 -3.69 26.71
C LEU A 86 3.73 -5.21 26.44
N PRO A 87 3.38 -6.08 27.41
CA PRO A 87 3.17 -7.50 27.10
C PRO A 87 2.02 -7.73 26.09
N ILE A 88 0.98 -6.90 26.11
CA ILE A 88 -0.12 -6.94 25.14
C ILE A 88 0.39 -6.53 23.76
N ALA A 89 1.25 -5.51 23.68
CA ALA A 89 1.84 -5.07 22.41
C ALA A 89 2.58 -6.20 21.68
N GLN A 90 3.34 -7.02 22.40
CA GLN A 90 4.06 -8.17 21.85
C GLN A 90 3.10 -9.22 21.26
N GLN A 91 1.99 -9.48 21.94
CA GLN A 91 0.98 -10.42 21.45
C GLN A 91 0.24 -9.86 20.22
N MET A 92 -0.07 -8.56 20.21
CA MET A 92 -0.70 -7.90 19.05
C MET A 92 0.22 -7.88 17.82
N GLU A 93 1.54 -7.74 18.02
CA GLU A 93 2.53 -7.85 16.95
C GLU A 93 2.43 -9.20 16.23
N VAL A 94 2.38 -10.29 16.98
CA VAL A 94 2.29 -11.65 16.44
C VAL A 94 0.97 -11.87 15.69
N ASP A 95 -0.14 -11.36 16.20
CA ASP A 95 -1.47 -11.61 15.65
C ASP A 95 -1.84 -10.72 14.46
N TYR A 96 -1.29 -9.50 14.39
CA TYR A 96 -1.78 -8.48 13.46
C TYR A 96 -1.61 -8.88 12.00
N LEU A 97 -0.40 -9.21 11.57
CA LEU A 97 -0.12 -9.48 10.15
C LEU A 97 -0.87 -10.72 9.63
N PRO A 98 -0.96 -11.84 10.37
CA PRO A 98 -1.78 -12.98 9.98
C PRO A 98 -3.28 -12.64 9.85
N LEU A 99 -3.83 -11.84 10.77
CA LEU A 99 -5.23 -11.39 10.72
C LEU A 99 -5.48 -10.40 9.58
N LEU A 100 -4.57 -9.45 9.39
CA LEU A 100 -4.63 -8.48 8.30
C LEU A 100 -4.62 -9.18 6.93
N ALA A 101 -3.75 -10.18 6.75
CA ALA A 101 -3.66 -10.94 5.51
C ALA A 101 -4.89 -11.81 5.21
N GLN A 102 -5.81 -11.98 6.16
CA GLN A 102 -7.09 -12.66 5.93
C GLN A 102 -8.17 -11.73 5.35
N GLN A 103 -7.96 -10.43 5.40
CA GLN A 103 -8.92 -9.46 4.88
C GLN A 103 -8.85 -9.40 3.35
N THR A 104 -10.00 -9.15 2.73
CA THR A 104 -10.13 -9.23 1.26
C THR A 104 -10.84 -8.03 0.64
N ARG A 105 -11.12 -6.98 1.42
CA ARG A 105 -11.82 -5.80 0.90
C ARG A 105 -10.94 -5.08 -0.11
N LEU A 106 -11.50 -4.84 -1.29
CA LEU A 106 -10.89 -4.11 -2.39
C LEU A 106 -11.43 -2.68 -2.48
N LYS A 107 -10.68 -1.81 -3.13
CA LYS A 107 -11.19 -0.49 -3.50
C LYS A 107 -12.35 -0.64 -4.47
N PRO A 108 -13.32 0.30 -4.47
CA PRO A 108 -14.46 0.27 -5.39
C PRO A 108 -13.99 0.11 -6.84
N HIS A 109 -14.72 -0.70 -7.62
CA HIS A 109 -14.47 -0.97 -9.05
C HIS A 109 -13.14 -1.64 -9.41
N CYS A 110 -12.37 -2.10 -8.42
CA CYS A 110 -11.05 -2.71 -8.64
C CYS A 110 -11.12 -3.88 -9.64
N LEU A 111 -11.96 -4.89 -9.38
CA LEU A 111 -12.08 -6.06 -10.27
C LEU A 111 -12.61 -5.70 -11.65
N GLU A 112 -13.59 -4.80 -11.74
CA GLU A 112 -14.14 -4.32 -13.00
C GLU A 112 -13.05 -3.73 -13.91
N VAL A 113 -12.19 -2.88 -13.31
CA VAL A 113 -11.10 -2.22 -14.04
C VAL A 113 -10.01 -3.23 -14.45
N LEU A 114 -9.64 -4.15 -13.57
CA LEU A 114 -8.63 -5.17 -13.88
C LEU A 114 -9.11 -6.13 -14.99
N GLU A 115 -10.39 -6.53 -14.98
CA GLU A 115 -11.00 -7.32 -16.05
C GLU A 115 -10.97 -6.58 -17.40
N ALA A 116 -11.33 -5.30 -17.42
CA ALA A 116 -11.27 -4.49 -18.61
C ALA A 116 -9.82 -4.36 -19.13
N CYS A 117 -8.85 -4.07 -18.26
CA CYS A 117 -7.44 -4.01 -18.64
C CYS A 117 -6.94 -5.35 -19.21
N LYS A 118 -7.33 -6.48 -18.62
CA LYS A 118 -7.00 -7.81 -19.12
C LYS A 118 -7.61 -8.09 -20.49
N LYS A 119 -8.88 -7.72 -20.71
CA LYS A 119 -9.57 -7.82 -22.00
C LYS A 119 -8.86 -6.99 -23.09
N HIS A 120 -8.36 -5.82 -22.76
CA HIS A 120 -7.56 -4.96 -23.65
C HIS A 120 -6.10 -5.41 -23.78
N ARG A 121 -5.72 -6.55 -23.17
CA ARG A 121 -4.40 -7.19 -23.24
C ARG A 121 -3.25 -6.33 -22.68
N PHE A 122 -3.53 -5.46 -21.71
CA PHE A 122 -2.46 -4.79 -20.98
C PHE A 122 -1.62 -5.79 -20.20
N LYS A 123 -0.32 -5.55 -20.14
CA LYS A 123 0.59 -6.24 -19.23
C LYS A 123 0.50 -5.56 -17.89
N MET A 124 0.07 -6.29 -16.88
CA MET A 124 -0.19 -5.73 -15.54
C MET A 124 0.79 -6.27 -14.51
N TYR A 125 1.28 -5.38 -13.66
CA TYR A 125 2.28 -5.68 -12.65
C TYR A 125 1.89 -5.04 -11.31
N ILE A 126 2.23 -5.71 -10.20
CA ILE A 126 2.19 -5.09 -8.86
C ILE A 126 3.56 -4.49 -8.54
N ILE A 127 3.57 -3.31 -7.93
CA ILE A 127 4.72 -2.64 -7.34
C ILE A 127 4.41 -2.25 -5.90
N SER A 128 5.09 -2.83 -4.90
CA SER A 128 4.74 -2.58 -3.50
C SER A 128 5.95 -2.51 -2.57
N ASN A 129 5.85 -1.61 -1.58
CA ASN A 129 6.79 -1.51 -0.45
C ASN A 129 6.43 -2.43 0.73
N GLY A 130 5.30 -3.11 0.66
CA GLY A 130 4.85 -4.02 1.73
C GLY A 130 5.68 -5.31 1.79
N PHE A 131 5.61 -5.99 2.93
CA PHE A 131 6.33 -7.26 3.18
C PHE A 131 5.85 -8.35 2.23
N VAL A 132 6.79 -9.03 1.60
CA VAL A 132 6.53 -10.00 0.51
C VAL A 132 5.46 -11.02 0.90
N GLU A 133 5.64 -11.68 2.05
CA GLU A 133 4.75 -12.73 2.53
C GLU A 133 3.31 -12.24 2.74
N ILE A 134 3.15 -11.01 3.24
CA ILE A 134 1.84 -10.43 3.49
C ILE A 134 1.17 -10.00 2.18
N GLN A 135 1.92 -9.37 1.27
CA GLN A 135 1.40 -8.94 -0.02
C GLN A 135 0.98 -10.13 -0.90
N GLN A 136 1.74 -11.23 -0.88
CA GLN A 136 1.36 -12.47 -1.58
C GLN A 136 0.06 -13.06 -1.04
N LEU A 137 -0.12 -13.08 0.29
CA LEU A 137 -1.36 -13.55 0.91
C LEU A 137 -2.54 -12.64 0.57
N LYS A 138 -2.38 -11.31 0.62
CA LYS A 138 -3.42 -10.36 0.21
C LYS A 138 -3.85 -10.59 -1.24
N LEU A 139 -2.89 -10.65 -2.17
CA LEU A 139 -3.16 -10.88 -3.60
C LEU A 139 -3.88 -12.20 -3.86
N SER A 140 -3.43 -13.28 -3.22
CA SER A 140 -4.02 -14.59 -3.39
C SER A 140 -5.45 -14.66 -2.82
N ARG A 141 -5.64 -14.21 -1.58
CA ARG A 141 -6.94 -14.32 -0.88
C ARG A 141 -8.01 -13.39 -1.41
N SER A 142 -7.61 -12.21 -1.93
CA SER A 142 -8.55 -11.27 -2.56
C SER A 142 -8.81 -11.56 -4.03
N GLY A 143 -8.24 -12.64 -4.59
CA GLY A 143 -8.46 -13.03 -5.99
C GLY A 143 -7.75 -12.13 -7.00
N LEU A 144 -6.81 -11.29 -6.56
CA LEU A 144 -6.10 -10.35 -7.44
C LEU A 144 -4.96 -11.00 -8.22
N LEU A 145 -4.32 -12.03 -7.66
CA LEU A 145 -3.10 -12.62 -8.23
C LEU A 145 -3.21 -13.01 -9.73
N PRO A 146 -4.35 -13.57 -10.23
CA PRO A 146 -4.48 -13.99 -11.64
C PRO A 146 -4.50 -12.85 -12.67
N TYR A 147 -4.56 -11.60 -12.25
CA TYR A 147 -4.55 -10.45 -13.14
C TYR A 147 -3.13 -9.98 -13.49
N PHE A 148 -2.12 -10.36 -12.70
CA PHE A 148 -0.79 -9.79 -12.80
C PHE A 148 0.23 -10.76 -13.39
N ASP A 149 0.96 -10.30 -14.40
CA ASP A 149 2.04 -11.05 -15.02
C ASP A 149 3.21 -11.25 -14.04
N ARG A 150 3.46 -10.28 -13.14
CA ARG A 150 4.50 -10.33 -12.10
C ARG A 150 4.24 -9.30 -10.99
N CYS A 151 4.78 -9.62 -9.80
CA CYS A 151 4.77 -8.71 -8.64
C CYS A 151 6.21 -8.31 -8.27
N TYR A 152 6.41 -7.03 -8.02
CA TYR A 152 7.67 -6.41 -7.64
C TYR A 152 7.55 -5.88 -6.22
N PHE A 153 8.32 -6.44 -5.30
CA PHE A 153 8.33 -6.07 -3.89
C PHE A 153 9.68 -5.47 -3.52
N SER A 154 9.68 -4.41 -2.72
CA SER A 154 10.88 -3.69 -2.31
C SER A 154 11.92 -4.59 -1.63
N GLU A 155 11.49 -5.56 -0.82
CA GLU A 155 12.39 -6.51 -0.14
C GLU A 155 13.17 -7.37 -1.14
N HIS A 156 12.56 -7.82 -2.26
CA HIS A 156 13.25 -8.59 -3.30
C HIS A 156 14.23 -7.74 -4.12
N ILE A 157 13.93 -6.46 -4.28
CA ILE A 157 14.73 -5.54 -5.09
C ILE A 157 15.88 -4.94 -4.29
N GLY A 158 15.74 -4.87 -2.96
CA GLY A 158 16.66 -4.15 -2.09
C GLY A 158 16.54 -2.63 -2.18
N ALA A 159 15.40 -2.13 -2.68
CA ALA A 159 15.11 -0.70 -2.80
C ALA A 159 13.61 -0.46 -2.64
N HIS A 160 13.24 0.62 -1.95
CA HIS A 160 11.85 1.03 -1.75
C HIS A 160 11.46 2.14 -2.74
N LYS A 161 10.18 2.18 -3.17
CA LYS A 161 9.59 3.38 -3.76
C LYS A 161 9.74 4.54 -2.74
N PRO A 162 10.15 5.75 -3.13
CA PRO A 162 10.28 6.31 -4.47
C PRO A 162 11.67 6.16 -5.13
N ALA A 163 12.57 5.31 -4.63
CA ALA A 163 13.91 5.19 -5.20
C ALA A 163 13.85 4.79 -6.69
N LYS A 164 14.56 5.54 -7.54
CA LYS A 164 14.61 5.31 -8.99
C LYS A 164 15.04 3.87 -9.33
N LEU A 165 15.91 3.27 -8.51
CA LEU A 165 16.37 1.89 -8.65
C LEU A 165 15.22 0.89 -8.67
N PHE A 166 14.20 1.08 -7.81
CA PHE A 166 13.01 0.22 -7.76
C PHE A 166 12.28 0.21 -9.11
N PHE A 167 11.98 1.37 -9.65
CA PHE A 167 11.25 1.51 -10.93
C PHE A 167 12.09 1.04 -12.12
N ASP A 168 13.38 1.37 -12.17
CA ASP A 168 14.27 0.90 -13.24
C ASP A 168 14.38 -0.64 -13.25
N TYR A 169 14.42 -1.28 -12.06
CA TYR A 169 14.38 -2.73 -11.95
C TYR A 169 13.06 -3.30 -12.48
N ALA A 170 11.91 -2.76 -12.06
CA ALA A 170 10.59 -3.22 -12.50
C ALA A 170 10.43 -3.10 -14.02
N ILE A 171 10.81 -1.98 -14.61
CA ILE A 171 10.79 -1.74 -16.07
C ILE A 171 11.71 -2.73 -16.80
N LYS A 172 12.96 -2.86 -16.35
CA LYS A 172 13.95 -3.73 -17.01
C LYS A 172 13.53 -5.20 -16.96
N SER A 173 13.10 -5.69 -15.80
CA SER A 173 12.76 -7.10 -15.60
C SER A 173 11.42 -7.51 -16.22
N SER A 174 10.54 -6.55 -16.53
CA SER A 174 9.30 -6.77 -17.28
C SER A 174 9.48 -6.61 -18.81
N ASN A 175 10.67 -6.21 -19.27
CA ASN A 175 10.91 -5.79 -20.67
C ASN A 175 9.95 -4.66 -21.14
N ALA A 176 9.48 -3.84 -20.20
CA ALA A 176 8.58 -2.74 -20.51
C ALA A 176 9.34 -1.52 -21.06
N LEU A 177 8.65 -0.71 -21.84
CA LEU A 177 9.19 0.56 -22.33
C LEU A 177 8.61 1.71 -21.49
N LYS A 178 9.44 2.55 -20.87
CA LYS A 178 9.00 3.67 -20.01
C LYS A 178 7.91 4.53 -20.68
N LYS A 179 8.06 4.86 -21.98
CA LYS A 179 7.10 5.66 -22.76
C LYS A 179 5.75 4.96 -23.02
N GLN A 180 5.66 3.65 -22.74
CA GLN A 180 4.43 2.86 -22.88
C GLN A 180 3.97 2.32 -21.52
N SER A 181 4.59 2.78 -20.44
CA SER A 181 4.31 2.35 -19.07
C SER A 181 3.58 3.43 -18.31
N LEU A 182 2.67 3.00 -17.44
CA LEU A 182 1.90 3.85 -16.56
C LEU A 182 1.99 3.28 -15.13
N VAL A 183 2.33 4.12 -14.18
CA VAL A 183 2.30 3.79 -12.75
C VAL A 183 1.01 4.33 -12.15
N ILE A 184 0.27 3.50 -11.45
CA ILE A 184 -0.99 3.83 -10.79
C ILE A 184 -0.82 3.61 -9.28
N GLY A 185 -1.02 4.64 -8.48
CA GLY A 185 -0.86 4.56 -7.03
C GLY A 185 -1.53 5.70 -6.28
N ASP A 186 -1.75 5.49 -4.98
CA ASP A 186 -2.37 6.47 -4.07
C ASP A 186 -1.36 7.29 -3.27
N ASN A 187 -0.10 6.82 -3.17
CA ASN A 187 0.93 7.53 -2.42
C ASN A 187 1.70 8.49 -3.33
N PHE A 188 1.49 9.81 -3.09
CA PHE A 188 2.09 10.84 -3.94
C PHE A 188 3.62 10.76 -3.97
N GLU A 189 4.27 10.54 -2.83
CA GLU A 189 5.74 10.48 -2.76
C GLU A 189 6.27 9.15 -3.32
N ALA A 190 5.75 8.02 -2.83
CA ALA A 190 6.26 6.71 -3.19
C ALA A 190 5.99 6.37 -4.66
N ASP A 191 4.76 6.56 -5.14
CA ASP A 191 4.34 6.13 -6.47
C ASP A 191 4.54 7.23 -7.52
N ILE A 192 3.98 8.41 -7.25
CA ILE A 192 3.85 9.47 -8.26
C ILE A 192 5.16 10.19 -8.47
N LEU A 193 5.78 10.67 -7.40
CA LEU A 193 7.11 11.30 -7.47
C LEU A 193 8.17 10.27 -7.90
N GLY A 194 8.10 9.04 -7.36
CA GLY A 194 9.01 7.96 -7.74
C GLY A 194 8.95 7.63 -9.23
N ALA A 195 7.76 7.43 -9.80
CA ALA A 195 7.57 7.20 -11.23
C ALA A 195 8.05 8.37 -12.08
N LYS A 196 7.71 9.61 -11.70
CA LYS A 196 8.18 10.83 -12.39
C LYS A 196 9.71 10.89 -12.44
N ASN A 197 10.39 10.66 -11.31
CA ASN A 197 11.85 10.65 -11.23
C ASN A 197 12.49 9.52 -12.04
N ALA A 198 11.76 8.43 -12.26
CA ALA A 198 12.16 7.34 -13.14
C ALA A 198 11.84 7.57 -14.61
N GLY A 199 11.14 8.66 -14.97
CA GLY A 199 10.74 9.00 -16.34
C GLY A 199 9.59 8.12 -16.85
N ILE A 200 8.64 7.77 -15.97
CA ILE A 200 7.44 6.97 -16.27
C ILE A 200 6.22 7.85 -16.02
N ASP A 201 5.23 7.81 -16.90
CA ASP A 201 3.96 8.50 -16.70
C ASP A 201 3.19 7.89 -15.50
N GLN A 202 2.44 8.74 -14.78
CA GLN A 202 1.78 8.36 -13.54
C GLN A 202 0.31 8.77 -13.49
N VAL A 203 -0.48 7.94 -12.83
CA VAL A 203 -1.88 8.20 -12.44
C VAL A 203 -1.94 8.27 -10.92
N TYR A 204 -2.25 9.42 -10.39
CA TYR A 204 -2.50 9.61 -8.97
C TYR A 204 -3.95 9.23 -8.65
N PHE A 205 -4.12 8.10 -7.95
CA PHE A 205 -5.42 7.70 -7.42
C PHE A 205 -5.68 8.41 -6.11
N ASN A 206 -6.54 9.42 -6.13
CA ASN A 206 -6.82 10.28 -4.99
C ASN A 206 -8.34 10.49 -4.82
N PRO A 207 -9.06 9.50 -4.25
CA PRO A 207 -10.51 9.57 -4.08
C PRO A 207 -10.96 10.64 -3.09
N ASN A 208 -10.07 11.10 -2.21
CA ASN A 208 -10.37 12.11 -1.18
C ASN A 208 -9.31 13.22 -1.23
N PRO A 209 -9.32 14.09 -2.25
CA PRO A 209 -8.30 15.11 -2.40
C PRO A 209 -8.32 16.10 -1.21
N SER A 210 -7.15 16.37 -0.64
CA SER A 210 -6.99 17.45 0.33
C SER A 210 -7.01 18.81 -0.38
N ALA A 211 -7.26 19.87 0.39
CA ALA A 211 -7.16 21.23 -0.11
C ALA A 211 -5.69 21.70 -0.29
N ASP A 212 -4.72 20.95 0.24
CA ASP A 212 -3.33 21.32 0.16
C ASP A 212 -2.77 21.16 -1.26
N PRO A 213 -1.98 22.10 -1.74
CA PRO A 213 -1.42 22.05 -3.08
C PRO A 213 -0.43 20.89 -3.19
N LEU A 214 -0.51 20.14 -4.30
CA LEU A 214 0.46 19.08 -4.59
C LEU A 214 1.82 19.72 -4.97
N PRO A 215 2.95 19.07 -4.62
CA PRO A 215 4.30 19.53 -4.98
C PRO A 215 4.51 19.71 -6.49
N PHE A 216 3.76 18.96 -7.31
CA PHE A 216 3.67 19.12 -8.76
C PHE A 216 2.37 18.50 -9.28
N THR A 217 1.97 18.84 -10.51
CA THR A 217 0.79 18.24 -11.16
C THR A 217 1.15 16.87 -11.73
N PRO A 218 0.50 15.76 -11.28
CA PRO A 218 0.65 14.44 -11.89
C PRO A 218 0.25 14.46 -13.37
N LYS A 219 0.73 13.49 -14.15
CA LYS A 219 0.30 13.32 -15.56
C LYS A 219 -1.21 13.14 -15.66
N PHE A 220 -1.75 12.29 -14.77
CA PHE A 220 -3.18 12.08 -14.58
C PHE A 220 -3.50 12.02 -13.10
N GLN A 221 -4.72 12.45 -12.74
CA GLN A 221 -5.29 12.27 -11.41
C GLN A 221 -6.72 11.75 -11.56
N ILE A 222 -7.06 10.74 -10.78
CA ILE A 222 -8.38 10.11 -10.77
C ILE A 222 -8.90 9.97 -9.34
N ALA A 223 -10.22 10.04 -9.18
CA ALA A 223 -10.91 9.77 -7.91
C ALA A 223 -11.60 8.40 -7.90
N ASP A 224 -11.86 7.83 -9.06
CA ASP A 224 -12.48 6.51 -9.26
C ASP A 224 -11.59 5.68 -10.20
N LEU A 225 -11.36 4.42 -9.86
CA LEU A 225 -10.52 3.54 -10.68
C LEU A 225 -11.04 3.38 -12.12
N ARG A 226 -12.35 3.49 -12.35
CA ARG A 226 -12.94 3.42 -13.71
C ARG A 226 -12.44 4.53 -14.64
N GLU A 227 -12.00 5.64 -14.11
CA GLU A 227 -11.42 6.73 -14.91
C GLU A 227 -10.11 6.31 -15.61
N LEU A 228 -9.42 5.28 -15.07
CA LEU A 228 -8.23 4.71 -15.70
C LEU A 228 -8.53 4.19 -17.12
N LEU A 229 -9.73 3.64 -17.35
CA LEU A 229 -10.12 3.10 -18.64
C LEU A 229 -10.11 4.18 -19.74
N LYS A 230 -10.53 5.41 -19.42
CA LYS A 230 -10.50 6.55 -20.36
C LYS A 230 -9.07 7.02 -20.70
N ILE A 231 -8.11 6.75 -19.80
CA ILE A 231 -6.70 7.11 -19.99
C ILE A 231 -6.00 6.08 -20.90
N THR A 232 -6.49 4.85 -20.86
CA THR A 232 -5.85 3.70 -21.52
C THR A 232 -6.48 3.34 -22.87
N GLU A 233 -7.63 3.94 -23.24
CA GLU A 233 -8.20 3.90 -24.58
C GLU A 233 -7.31 4.65 -25.59
#